data_cd66d745d0b9a5d4f647b4f883a9e5ea
#
_entry.id   cd66d745d0b9a5d4f647b4f883a9e5ea
#
_cell.length_a   1.000
_cell.length_b   1.000
_cell.length_c   1.000
_cell.angle_alpha   90.00
_cell.angle_beta   90.00
_cell.angle_gamma   90.00
#
_symmetry.space_group_name_H-M   'P 1'
#
loop_
_entity.id
_entity.type
_entity.pdbx_description
1 polymer ?
#
loop_
_entity_poly.entity_id
_entity_poly.type
_entity_poly.pdbx_seq_one_letter_code
_entity_poly.pdbx_strand_id
1 'polypeptide(L)'
;FGGDIRDGLVYLFILSEAGYQFRTRYFTLLNELYVTNYYKRLFDWCTAHNCVFTGHSVEESNLQMQMWGGAAVSPTYEYETYPGIDHLGRAPAAQLAGKQVGSVAQQLGKKHVLTETFGCSGWDATPRELRLIGDAQYVRGVNLMCQHLCSYSLEGQGKVDYPPSFSHHMTWLKEYRLFNQYFDRLGYLIANSREVVNTVVINPVASVYLDYIRDDESHVRDLDEKMVELYNALTDHAITYHLADESILSRHGKVENGKFVVGQCRYNSVI
;
A
#
# COMPACT_ATOMS: atom_id res chain seq x y z
N PHE A 1 10.67 23.22 -10.68
CA PHE A 1 11.48 23.23 -9.47
C PHE A 1 11.89 24.64 -9.04
N GLY A 2 11.99 25.57 -9.99
CA GLY A 2 12.29 26.98 -9.75
C GLY A 2 13.77 27.34 -9.65
N GLY A 3 14.68 26.41 -10.01
CA GLY A 3 16.14 26.56 -10.02
C GLY A 3 16.84 25.32 -10.54
N ASP A 4 18.15 25.32 -10.58
CA ASP A 4 18.93 24.14 -10.93
C ASP A 4 18.91 23.16 -9.75
N ILE A 5 18.37 21.98 -9.99
CA ILE A 5 18.25 20.93 -8.97
C ILE A 5 19.63 20.50 -8.42
N ARG A 6 20.66 20.61 -9.24
CA ARG A 6 22.03 20.23 -8.86
C ARG A 6 22.58 21.03 -7.68
N ASP A 7 22.16 22.30 -7.55
CA ASP A 7 22.62 23.20 -6.49
C ASP A 7 22.19 22.76 -5.08
N GLY A 8 21.12 21.95 -5.00
CA GLY A 8 20.57 21.48 -3.73
C GLY A 8 20.76 19.98 -3.44
N LEU A 9 21.37 19.20 -4.33
CA LEU A 9 21.49 17.74 -4.14
C LEU A 9 22.21 17.35 -2.84
N VAL A 10 23.07 18.18 -2.34
CA VAL A 10 23.75 17.96 -1.04
C VAL A 10 22.76 17.82 0.12
N TYR A 11 21.59 18.46 0.04
CA TYR A 11 20.56 18.40 1.07
C TYR A 11 19.81 17.05 1.13
N LEU A 12 20.02 16.16 0.19
CA LEU A 12 19.53 14.77 0.27
C LEU A 12 20.38 13.90 1.21
N PHE A 13 21.57 14.38 1.61
CA PHE A 13 22.54 13.66 2.43
C PHE A 13 22.86 14.37 3.74
N ILE A 14 22.45 15.62 3.90
CA ILE A 14 22.74 16.42 5.09
C ILE A 14 21.43 16.98 5.64
N LEU A 15 21.11 16.64 6.88
CA LEU A 15 19.98 17.23 7.59
C LEU A 15 20.31 18.67 7.96
N SER A 16 19.52 19.60 7.46
CA SER A 16 19.62 21.01 7.79
C SER A 16 18.30 21.72 7.53
N GLU A 17 18.02 22.78 8.26
CA GLU A 17 16.84 23.61 8.06
C GLU A 17 16.79 24.20 6.64
N ALA A 18 17.94 24.63 6.10
CA ALA A 18 18.04 25.10 4.72
C ALA A 18 17.64 24.02 3.68
N GLY A 19 17.82 22.76 4.01
CA GLY A 19 17.45 21.62 3.15
C GLY A 19 15.98 21.26 3.18
N TYR A 20 15.20 21.68 4.17
CA TYR A 20 13.80 21.29 4.30
C TYR A 20 12.96 21.60 3.06
N GLN A 21 13.04 22.83 2.58
CA GLN A 21 12.30 23.22 1.37
C GLN A 21 12.78 22.49 0.12
N PHE A 22 14.08 22.24 0.01
CA PHE A 22 14.64 21.48 -1.10
C PHE A 22 14.14 20.05 -1.10
N ARG A 23 14.25 19.33 0.02
CA ARG A 23 13.79 17.93 0.14
C ARG A 23 12.31 17.81 -0.13
N THR A 24 11.48 18.65 0.45
CA THR A 24 10.03 18.65 0.19
C THR A 24 9.73 18.81 -1.28
N ARG A 25 10.33 19.79 -1.95
CA ARG A 25 10.12 20.00 -3.40
C ARG A 25 10.67 18.85 -4.23
N TYR A 26 11.82 18.31 -3.86
CA TYR A 26 12.46 17.21 -4.56
C TYR A 26 11.59 15.94 -4.52
N PHE A 27 11.18 15.51 -3.34
CA PHE A 27 10.40 14.29 -3.17
C PHE A 27 8.96 14.45 -3.68
N THR A 28 8.36 15.62 -3.52
CA THR A 28 7.05 15.92 -4.14
C THR A 28 7.13 15.79 -5.67
N LEU A 29 8.13 16.42 -6.29
CA LEU A 29 8.31 16.33 -7.74
C LEU A 29 8.66 14.92 -8.20
N LEU A 30 9.51 14.20 -7.45
CA LEU A 30 9.86 12.81 -7.73
C LEU A 30 8.60 11.94 -7.77
N ASN A 31 7.76 12.03 -6.73
CA ASN A 31 6.51 11.27 -6.64
C ASN A 31 5.54 11.66 -7.76
N GLU A 32 5.36 12.95 -8.01
CA GLU A 32 4.50 13.45 -9.10
C GLU A 32 4.95 12.91 -10.46
N LEU A 33 6.24 12.95 -10.77
CA LEU A 33 6.79 12.44 -12.03
C LEU A 33 6.64 10.91 -12.13
N TYR A 34 6.85 10.19 -11.03
CA TYR A 34 6.67 8.75 -10.98
C TYR A 34 5.21 8.36 -11.24
N VAL A 35 4.29 8.98 -10.53
CA VAL A 35 2.85 8.75 -10.68
C VAL A 35 2.36 9.13 -12.08
N THR A 36 2.73 10.31 -12.58
CA THR A 36 2.19 10.82 -13.84
C THR A 36 2.83 10.19 -15.07
N ASN A 37 4.15 9.89 -15.03
CA ASN A 37 4.87 9.37 -16.18
C ASN A 37 4.90 7.85 -16.26
N TYR A 38 4.55 7.14 -15.19
CA TYR A 38 4.48 5.68 -15.18
C TYR A 38 3.04 5.21 -14.95
N TYR A 39 2.50 5.33 -13.74
CA TYR A 39 1.18 4.78 -13.40
C TYR A 39 0.05 5.37 -14.25
N LYS A 40 -0.03 6.68 -14.31
CA LYS A 40 -1.08 7.34 -15.08
C LYS A 40 -1.02 7.00 -16.57
N ARG A 41 0.16 6.91 -17.17
CA ARG A 41 0.30 6.55 -18.59
C ARG A 41 -0.16 5.13 -18.86
N LEU A 42 0.19 4.18 -17.99
CA LEU A 42 -0.28 2.80 -18.11
C LEU A 42 -1.79 2.71 -17.91
N PHE A 43 -2.31 3.39 -16.91
CA PHE A 43 -3.75 3.47 -16.65
C PHE A 43 -4.52 4.04 -17.85
N ASP A 44 -4.07 5.17 -18.39
CA ASP A 44 -4.71 5.82 -19.54
C ASP A 44 -4.66 4.90 -20.79
N TRP A 45 -3.53 4.24 -21.02
CA TRP A 45 -3.40 3.29 -22.12
C TRP A 45 -4.33 2.08 -21.95
N CYS A 46 -4.34 1.46 -20.77
CA CYS A 46 -5.23 0.33 -20.48
C CYS A 46 -6.70 0.72 -20.66
N THR A 47 -7.08 1.87 -20.13
CA THR A 47 -8.44 2.40 -20.26
C THR A 47 -8.84 2.59 -21.73
N ALA A 48 -7.95 3.17 -22.54
CA ALA A 48 -8.19 3.36 -23.97
C ALA A 48 -8.30 2.06 -24.77
N HIS A 49 -7.76 0.94 -24.23
CA HIS A 49 -7.79 -0.38 -24.87
C HIS A 49 -8.76 -1.37 -24.21
N ASN A 50 -9.68 -0.88 -23.36
CA ASN A 50 -10.62 -1.73 -22.59
C ASN A 50 -9.94 -2.79 -21.73
N CYS A 51 -8.76 -2.49 -21.20
CA CYS A 51 -8.03 -3.31 -20.25
C CYS A 51 -8.11 -2.70 -18.86
N VAL A 52 -8.05 -3.53 -17.84
CA VAL A 52 -7.85 -3.07 -16.46
C VAL A 52 -6.36 -3.01 -16.17
N PHE A 53 -5.95 -1.99 -15.43
CA PHE A 53 -4.59 -1.87 -14.94
C PHE A 53 -4.56 -2.24 -13.46
N THR A 54 -3.67 -3.13 -13.10
CA THR A 54 -3.41 -3.55 -11.72
C THR A 54 -1.92 -3.72 -11.52
N GLY A 55 -1.48 -3.60 -10.29
CA GLY A 55 -0.09 -3.76 -9.88
C GLY A 55 0.04 -3.55 -8.39
N HIS A 56 1.24 -3.38 -7.94
CA HIS A 56 1.61 -2.96 -6.60
C HIS A 56 2.90 -2.13 -6.67
N SER A 57 3.16 -1.37 -5.63
CA SER A 57 4.44 -0.68 -5.47
C SER A 57 5.45 -1.57 -4.76
N VAL A 58 6.65 -1.05 -4.55
CA VAL A 58 7.70 -1.69 -3.76
C VAL A 58 7.74 -1.01 -2.39
N GLU A 59 7.95 -1.81 -1.33
CA GLU A 59 8.22 -1.31 0.02
C GLU A 59 7.07 -0.49 0.64
N GLU A 60 5.88 -1.08 0.65
CA GLU A 60 4.65 -0.43 1.12
C GLU A 60 4.47 -0.46 2.65
N SER A 61 5.36 -1.16 3.36
CA SER A 61 5.17 -1.56 4.76
C SER A 61 5.26 -0.41 5.76
N ASN A 62 6.06 0.62 5.47
CA ASN A 62 6.20 1.81 6.29
C ASN A 62 6.58 3.04 5.47
N LEU A 63 6.53 4.23 6.07
CA LEU A 63 6.77 5.48 5.35
C LEU A 63 8.22 5.64 4.90
N GLN A 64 9.16 5.17 5.70
CA GLN A 64 10.58 5.21 5.39
C GLN A 64 10.91 4.38 4.15
N MET A 65 10.41 3.14 4.08
CA MET A 65 10.68 2.26 2.94
C MET A 65 10.05 2.78 1.65
N GLN A 66 8.90 3.44 1.72
CA GLN A 66 8.27 4.08 0.55
C GLN A 66 9.17 5.12 -0.13
N MET A 67 10.10 5.74 0.63
CA MET A 67 11.07 6.67 0.06
C MET A 67 12.02 6.03 -0.96
N TRP A 68 12.23 4.73 -0.88
CA TRP A 68 13.06 3.99 -1.84
C TRP A 68 12.32 3.71 -3.16
N GLY A 69 11.01 3.52 -3.10
CA GLY A 69 10.19 3.11 -4.23
C GLY A 69 9.61 4.24 -5.09
N GLY A 70 9.49 5.45 -4.53
CA GLY A 70 8.83 6.54 -5.26
C GLY A 70 8.35 7.67 -4.36
N ALA A 71 8.86 7.72 -3.15
CA ALA A 71 8.62 8.70 -2.09
C ALA A 71 7.25 8.59 -1.40
N ALA A 72 6.21 8.15 -2.09
CA ALA A 72 4.91 7.80 -1.52
C ALA A 72 4.20 6.80 -2.41
N VAL A 73 3.42 5.92 -1.80
CA VAL A 73 2.72 4.84 -2.53
C VAL A 73 1.25 5.19 -2.78
N SER A 74 0.54 5.75 -1.82
CA SER A 74 -0.90 6.01 -1.95
C SER A 74 -1.32 6.73 -3.24
N PRO A 75 -0.55 7.70 -3.78
CA PRO A 75 -0.90 8.37 -5.03
C PRO A 75 -0.90 7.46 -6.26
N THR A 76 -0.16 6.34 -6.25
CA THR A 76 -0.14 5.38 -7.37
C THR A 76 -1.48 4.67 -7.50
N TYR A 77 -2.12 4.34 -6.36
CA TYR A 77 -3.39 3.66 -6.31
C TYR A 77 -4.54 4.43 -7.00
N GLU A 78 -4.43 5.74 -7.13
CA GLU A 78 -5.38 6.55 -7.89
C GLU A 78 -5.45 6.11 -9.37
N TYR A 79 -4.32 5.70 -9.92
CA TYR A 79 -4.15 5.32 -11.32
C TYR A 79 -4.08 3.81 -11.54
N GLU A 80 -4.57 3.02 -10.62
CA GLU A 80 -4.78 1.59 -10.80
C GLU A 80 -6.30 1.29 -10.81
N THR A 81 -6.75 0.49 -11.76
CA THR A 81 -8.16 0.05 -11.79
C THR A 81 -8.44 -0.83 -10.58
N TYR A 82 -7.53 -1.75 -10.31
CA TYR A 82 -7.48 -2.58 -9.12
C TYR A 82 -6.16 -2.29 -8.39
N PRO A 83 -6.16 -1.35 -7.44
CA PRO A 83 -4.94 -1.07 -6.69
C PRO A 83 -4.52 -2.28 -5.88
N GLY A 84 -3.22 -2.49 -5.78
CA GLY A 84 -2.68 -3.65 -5.12
C GLY A 84 -1.53 -3.37 -4.18
N ILE A 85 -1.24 -4.38 -3.35
CA ILE A 85 -0.08 -4.43 -2.47
C ILE A 85 0.69 -5.73 -2.69
N ASP A 86 1.96 -5.73 -2.34
CA ASP A 86 2.79 -6.93 -2.19
C ASP A 86 3.00 -7.25 -0.71
N HIS A 87 2.97 -8.53 -0.39
CA HIS A 87 3.31 -9.01 0.95
C HIS A 87 4.16 -10.26 0.88
N LEU A 88 5.41 -10.10 1.23
CA LEU A 88 6.39 -11.17 1.32
C LEU A 88 6.61 -11.60 2.77
N GLY A 89 6.93 -12.88 2.95
CA GLY A 89 7.28 -13.44 4.26
C GLY A 89 6.12 -14.11 4.97
N ARG A 90 6.40 -14.56 6.20
CA ARG A 90 5.55 -15.45 6.98
C ARG A 90 4.72 -14.73 8.06
N ALA A 91 5.12 -13.52 8.43
CA ALA A 91 4.37 -12.71 9.38
C ALA A 91 3.15 -12.05 8.70
N PRO A 92 2.07 -11.75 9.43
CA PRO A 92 1.01 -10.92 8.90
C PRO A 92 1.53 -9.56 8.42
N ALA A 93 0.94 -9.04 7.33
CA ALA A 93 1.32 -7.75 6.76
C ALA A 93 1.24 -6.60 7.78
N ALA A 94 2.12 -5.61 7.63
CA ALA A 94 2.03 -4.36 8.37
C ALA A 94 0.67 -3.68 8.15
N GLN A 95 0.19 -2.93 9.15
CA GLN A 95 -1.12 -2.30 9.06
C GLN A 95 -1.18 -1.24 7.95
N LEU A 96 -0.09 -0.49 7.77
CA LEU A 96 -0.01 0.60 6.80
C LEU A 96 -0.34 0.14 5.39
N ALA A 97 0.33 -0.90 4.87
CA ALA A 97 0.15 -1.36 3.49
C ALA A 97 -1.32 -1.64 3.15
N GLY A 98 -1.99 -2.50 3.93
CA GLY A 98 -3.39 -2.82 3.71
C GLY A 98 -4.34 -1.64 3.94
N LYS A 99 -4.10 -0.83 4.99
CA LYS A 99 -4.96 0.31 5.30
C LYS A 99 -4.84 1.45 4.28
N GLN A 100 -3.66 1.75 3.76
CA GLN A 100 -3.53 2.81 2.76
C GLN A 100 -4.19 2.43 1.43
N VAL A 101 -3.98 1.21 0.92
CA VAL A 101 -4.63 0.76 -0.33
C VAL A 101 -6.14 0.65 -0.17
N GLY A 102 -6.63 0.06 0.93
CA GLY A 102 -8.06 -0.04 1.23
C GLY A 102 -8.73 1.33 1.38
N SER A 103 -8.05 2.27 2.04
CA SER A 103 -8.55 3.64 2.20
C SER A 103 -8.71 4.36 0.85
N VAL A 104 -7.67 4.36 0.02
CA VAL A 104 -7.72 4.98 -1.32
C VAL A 104 -8.80 4.31 -2.18
N ALA A 105 -8.92 2.98 -2.12
CA ALA A 105 -9.94 2.26 -2.86
C ALA A 105 -11.35 2.69 -2.46
N GLN A 106 -11.65 2.78 -1.16
CA GLN A 106 -12.94 3.24 -0.65
C GLN A 106 -13.19 4.72 -0.98
N GLN A 107 -12.19 5.57 -0.83
CA GLN A 107 -12.28 7.00 -1.13
C GLN A 107 -12.55 7.27 -2.60
N LEU A 108 -11.91 6.55 -3.50
CA LEU A 108 -12.04 6.75 -4.95
C LEU A 108 -13.01 5.78 -5.64
N GLY A 109 -13.73 4.95 -4.87
CA GLY A 109 -14.77 4.07 -5.40
C GLY A 109 -14.22 2.89 -6.22
N LYS A 110 -13.03 2.42 -5.91
CA LYS A 110 -12.44 1.23 -6.52
C LYS A 110 -13.07 -0.03 -5.92
N LYS A 111 -13.48 -0.96 -6.77
CA LYS A 111 -14.19 -2.16 -6.32
C LYS A 111 -13.26 -3.25 -5.82
N HIS A 112 -12.14 -3.45 -6.50
CA HIS A 112 -11.21 -4.54 -6.20
C HIS A 112 -9.89 -3.97 -5.69
N VAL A 113 -9.37 -4.60 -4.65
CA VAL A 113 -8.07 -4.35 -4.05
C VAL A 113 -7.30 -5.65 -4.04
N LEU A 114 -6.23 -5.69 -4.81
CA LEU A 114 -5.43 -6.88 -5.01
C LEU A 114 -4.33 -6.99 -3.95
N THR A 115 -3.94 -8.20 -3.61
CA THR A 115 -2.66 -8.47 -2.97
C THR A 115 -1.90 -9.54 -3.75
N GLU A 116 -0.63 -9.29 -4.05
CA GLU A 116 0.33 -10.36 -4.26
C GLU A 116 0.78 -10.85 -2.89
N THR A 117 0.70 -12.15 -2.62
CA THR A 117 0.92 -12.61 -1.25
C THR A 117 1.45 -14.05 -1.21
N PHE A 118 2.03 -14.40 -0.05
CA PHE A 118 2.60 -15.69 0.29
C PHE A 118 4.02 -15.96 -0.23
N GLY A 119 4.56 -15.15 -1.12
CA GLY A 119 5.96 -15.24 -1.49
C GLY A 119 6.87 -15.17 -0.27
N CYS A 120 7.97 -15.89 -0.27
CA CYS A 120 8.91 -15.99 0.87
C CYS A 120 8.33 -16.59 2.17
N SER A 121 7.13 -17.19 2.16
CA SER A 121 6.57 -17.83 3.35
C SER A 121 7.17 -19.22 3.62
N GLY A 122 7.88 -19.79 2.65
CA GLY A 122 8.61 -21.05 2.78
C GLY A 122 7.82 -22.28 2.35
N TRP A 123 8.53 -23.36 2.02
CA TRP A 123 7.94 -24.63 1.57
C TRP A 123 7.11 -25.34 2.65
N ASP A 124 7.37 -25.04 3.90
CA ASP A 124 6.72 -25.64 5.08
C ASP A 124 5.55 -24.80 5.61
N ALA A 125 5.19 -23.70 4.92
CA ALA A 125 4.06 -22.88 5.31
C ALA A 125 2.75 -23.68 5.29
N THR A 126 2.04 -23.66 6.42
CA THR A 126 0.79 -24.40 6.59
C THR A 126 -0.41 -23.59 6.08
N PRO A 127 -1.53 -24.23 5.68
CA PRO A 127 -2.76 -23.53 5.34
C PRO A 127 -3.25 -22.56 6.41
N ARG A 128 -3.00 -22.90 7.69
CA ARG A 128 -3.37 -22.05 8.83
C ARG A 128 -2.57 -20.75 8.85
N GLU A 129 -1.27 -20.82 8.61
CA GLU A 129 -0.39 -19.64 8.57
C GLU A 129 -0.73 -18.77 7.37
N LEU A 130 -0.87 -19.37 6.18
CA LEU A 130 -1.27 -18.64 4.97
C LEU A 130 -2.64 -17.97 5.15
N ARG A 131 -3.57 -18.64 5.83
CA ARG A 131 -4.86 -18.04 6.16
C ARG A 131 -4.71 -16.83 7.08
N LEU A 132 -3.87 -16.91 8.11
CA LEU A 132 -3.63 -15.76 9.01
C LEU A 132 -3.06 -14.56 8.25
N ILE A 133 -2.13 -14.80 7.32
CA ILE A 133 -1.57 -13.76 6.44
C ILE A 133 -2.67 -13.13 5.59
N GLY A 134 -3.50 -13.94 4.93
CA GLY A 134 -4.60 -13.47 4.09
C GLY A 134 -5.67 -12.72 4.88
N ASP A 135 -6.12 -13.28 6.01
CA ASP A 135 -7.13 -12.65 6.88
C ASP A 135 -6.67 -11.27 7.35
N ALA A 136 -5.39 -11.12 7.72
CA ALA A 136 -4.82 -9.84 8.13
C ALA A 136 -4.86 -8.76 7.03
N GLN A 137 -4.80 -9.14 5.78
CA GLN A 137 -4.91 -8.24 4.64
C GLN A 137 -6.38 -7.93 4.31
N TYR A 138 -7.24 -8.95 4.33
CA TYR A 138 -8.66 -8.81 4.01
C TYR A 138 -9.40 -7.91 5.01
N VAL A 139 -9.10 -7.98 6.29
CA VAL A 139 -9.70 -7.08 7.30
C VAL A 139 -9.26 -5.62 7.14
N ARG A 140 -8.27 -5.34 6.29
CA ARG A 140 -7.77 -4.00 5.97
C ARG A 140 -8.21 -3.47 4.61
N GLY A 141 -9.07 -4.23 3.90
CA GLY A 141 -9.70 -3.78 2.67
C GLY A 141 -9.29 -4.53 1.40
N VAL A 142 -8.32 -5.45 1.47
CA VAL A 142 -8.01 -6.37 0.36
C VAL A 142 -9.21 -7.28 0.10
N ASN A 143 -9.48 -7.59 -1.16
CA ASN A 143 -10.59 -8.47 -1.54
C ASN A 143 -10.32 -9.34 -2.78
N LEU A 144 -9.12 -9.24 -3.34
CA LEU A 144 -8.68 -10.03 -4.48
C LEU A 144 -7.26 -10.55 -4.22
N MET A 145 -7.09 -11.87 -4.27
CA MET A 145 -5.82 -12.51 -3.93
C MET A 145 -5.13 -13.03 -5.17
N CYS A 146 -3.88 -12.58 -5.36
CA CYS A 146 -2.93 -13.13 -6.30
C CYS A 146 -1.83 -13.84 -5.49
N GLN A 147 -1.87 -15.16 -5.47
CA GLN A 147 -0.93 -15.95 -4.67
C GLN A 147 0.38 -16.11 -5.43
N HIS A 148 1.48 -15.78 -4.81
CA HIS A 148 2.83 -15.99 -5.34
C HIS A 148 3.25 -17.43 -5.05
N LEU A 149 3.59 -18.18 -6.09
CA LEU A 149 2.99 -18.32 -7.41
C LEU A 149 2.97 -19.81 -7.78
N CYS A 150 2.60 -20.16 -8.98
CA CYS A 150 2.77 -21.50 -9.53
C CYS A 150 3.96 -21.48 -10.48
N SER A 151 5.10 -21.98 -10.03
CA SER A 151 6.33 -22.03 -10.83
C SER A 151 6.17 -22.96 -12.02
N TYR A 152 6.63 -22.53 -13.21
CA TYR A 152 6.68 -23.37 -14.41
C TYR A 152 7.55 -24.62 -14.20
N SER A 153 8.68 -24.44 -13.51
CA SER A 153 9.61 -25.50 -13.15
C SER A 153 10.27 -25.20 -11.82
N LEU A 154 10.51 -26.25 -11.02
CA LEU A 154 11.31 -26.19 -9.80
C LEU A 154 12.77 -26.62 -10.04
N GLU A 155 13.21 -26.69 -11.26
CA GLU A 155 14.61 -27.00 -11.59
C GLU A 155 15.50 -25.79 -11.27
N GLY A 156 16.68 -26.05 -10.72
CA GLY A 156 17.68 -25.00 -10.42
C GLY A 156 17.14 -23.96 -9.42
N GLN A 157 17.19 -22.70 -9.82
CA GLN A 157 16.78 -21.55 -8.99
C GLN A 157 15.27 -21.51 -8.70
N GLY A 158 14.43 -22.14 -9.51
CA GLY A 158 12.99 -22.19 -9.30
C GLY A 158 12.57 -22.75 -7.95
N LYS A 159 13.42 -23.55 -7.29
CA LYS A 159 13.15 -24.06 -5.92
C LYS A 159 13.24 -23.01 -4.83
N VAL A 160 14.03 -21.98 -5.03
CA VAL A 160 14.35 -20.96 -4.02
C VAL A 160 13.80 -19.58 -4.40
N ASP A 161 13.08 -19.51 -5.52
CA ASP A 161 12.44 -18.29 -5.99
C ASP A 161 11.13 -18.05 -5.25
N TYR A 162 11.23 -17.34 -4.14
CA TYR A 162 10.10 -16.89 -3.31
C TYR A 162 9.06 -17.98 -2.95
N PRO A 163 9.48 -19.15 -2.38
CA PRO A 163 8.56 -20.25 -2.07
C PRO A 163 7.43 -19.82 -1.11
N PRO A 164 6.29 -20.55 -1.08
CA PRO A 164 6.05 -21.84 -1.74
C PRO A 164 5.59 -21.72 -3.19
N SER A 165 5.52 -22.85 -3.90
CA SER A 165 4.85 -22.93 -5.19
C SER A 165 3.50 -23.66 -5.04
N PHE A 166 2.42 -23.04 -5.51
CA PHE A 166 1.06 -23.57 -5.43
C PHE A 166 0.78 -24.52 -6.60
N SER A 167 1.49 -25.64 -6.64
CA SER A 167 1.49 -26.62 -7.72
C SER A 167 1.42 -28.05 -7.20
N HIS A 168 1.64 -29.04 -8.09
CA HIS A 168 1.62 -30.46 -7.75
C HIS A 168 2.63 -30.89 -6.66
N HIS A 169 3.58 -30.04 -6.31
CA HIS A 169 4.50 -30.28 -5.19
C HIS A 169 3.88 -29.97 -3.81
N MET A 170 2.74 -29.30 -3.77
CA MET A 170 2.05 -28.98 -2.53
C MET A 170 1.40 -30.23 -1.93
N THR A 171 1.70 -30.54 -0.67
CA THR A 171 1.18 -31.74 0.03
C THR A 171 -0.32 -31.72 0.25
N TRP A 172 -0.92 -30.53 0.28
CA TRP A 172 -2.37 -30.31 0.50
C TRP A 172 -3.08 -29.74 -0.73
N LEU A 173 -2.58 -30.06 -1.94
CA LEU A 173 -3.17 -29.57 -3.20
C LEU A 173 -4.65 -29.97 -3.36
N LYS A 174 -5.07 -31.11 -2.82
CA LYS A 174 -6.47 -31.56 -2.90
C LYS A 174 -7.39 -30.64 -2.11
N GLU A 175 -6.93 -30.14 -0.98
CA GLU A 175 -7.64 -29.24 -0.08
C GLU A 175 -7.52 -27.77 -0.48
N TYR A 176 -6.61 -27.44 -1.40
CA TYR A 176 -6.33 -26.07 -1.85
C TYR A 176 -7.59 -25.36 -2.38
N ARG A 177 -8.50 -26.12 -3.01
CA ARG A 177 -9.80 -25.58 -3.40
C ARG A 177 -10.62 -25.03 -2.24
N LEU A 178 -10.58 -25.67 -1.07
CA LEU A 178 -11.29 -25.20 0.13
C LEU A 178 -10.71 -23.91 0.67
N PHE A 179 -9.37 -23.80 0.62
CA PHE A 179 -8.65 -22.59 0.98
C PHE A 179 -9.06 -21.42 0.07
N ASN A 180 -9.04 -21.62 -1.24
CA ASN A 180 -9.45 -20.60 -2.20
C ASN A 180 -10.92 -20.22 -2.05
N GLN A 181 -11.82 -21.18 -1.87
CA GLN A 181 -13.24 -20.90 -1.65
C GLN A 181 -13.53 -20.03 -0.42
N TYR A 182 -12.69 -20.12 0.61
CA TYR A 182 -12.80 -19.24 1.77
C TYR A 182 -12.54 -17.78 1.37
N PHE A 183 -11.43 -17.50 0.71
CA PHE A 183 -11.07 -16.15 0.28
C PHE A 183 -11.97 -15.61 -0.85
N ASP A 184 -12.45 -16.48 -1.76
CA ASP A 184 -13.42 -16.09 -2.79
C ASP A 184 -14.71 -15.55 -2.16
N ARG A 185 -15.25 -16.24 -1.16
CA ARG A 185 -16.47 -15.82 -0.45
C ARG A 185 -16.24 -14.52 0.33
N LEU A 186 -15.12 -14.43 1.06
CA LEU A 186 -14.78 -13.26 1.83
C LEU A 186 -14.53 -12.07 0.91
N GLY A 187 -13.77 -12.25 -0.16
CA GLY A 187 -13.51 -11.23 -1.18
C GLY A 187 -14.79 -10.73 -1.85
N TYR A 188 -15.70 -11.65 -2.19
CA TYR A 188 -17.01 -11.26 -2.73
C TYR A 188 -17.82 -10.37 -1.78
N LEU A 189 -17.84 -10.71 -0.48
CA LEU A 189 -18.53 -9.91 0.53
C LEU A 189 -17.91 -8.53 0.65
N ILE A 190 -16.58 -8.44 0.77
CA ILE A 190 -15.85 -7.16 0.93
C ILE A 190 -16.02 -6.30 -0.34
N ALA A 191 -15.86 -6.87 -1.52
CA ALA A 191 -15.99 -6.16 -2.80
C ALA A 191 -17.40 -5.59 -3.07
N ASN A 192 -18.42 -6.12 -2.41
CA ASN A 192 -19.82 -5.68 -2.55
C ASN A 192 -20.36 -5.00 -1.27
N SER A 193 -19.49 -4.59 -0.38
CA SER A 193 -19.83 -3.85 0.83
C SER A 193 -19.04 -2.54 0.90
N ARG A 194 -19.38 -1.71 1.87
CA ARG A 194 -18.61 -0.51 2.23
C ARG A 194 -18.21 -0.58 3.68
N GLU A 195 -16.98 -0.26 3.98
CA GLU A 195 -16.52 -0.11 5.36
C GLU A 195 -17.22 1.09 6.00
N VAL A 196 -17.74 0.92 7.21
CA VAL A 196 -18.35 2.01 7.99
C VAL A 196 -17.23 2.67 8.78
N VAL A 197 -16.80 3.83 8.33
CA VAL A 197 -15.68 4.57 8.91
C VAL A 197 -16.07 6.01 9.15
N ASN A 198 -15.81 6.49 10.38
CA ASN A 198 -16.08 7.88 10.77
C ASN A 198 -14.81 8.70 11.00
N THR A 199 -13.65 8.07 11.06
CA THR A 199 -12.35 8.70 11.37
C THR A 199 -11.42 8.60 10.17
N VAL A 200 -10.72 9.68 9.89
CA VAL A 200 -9.60 9.69 8.95
C VAL A 200 -8.33 10.10 9.68
N VAL A 201 -7.25 9.40 9.41
CA VAL A 201 -5.91 9.73 9.88
C VAL A 201 -5.13 10.29 8.70
N ILE A 202 -4.56 11.47 8.86
CA ILE A 202 -3.69 12.06 7.82
C ILE A 202 -2.35 11.34 7.86
N ASN A 203 -1.96 10.79 6.74
CA ASN A 203 -0.66 10.14 6.58
C ASN A 203 0.42 11.22 6.39
N PRO A 204 1.40 11.36 7.30
CA PRO A 204 2.29 12.52 7.34
C PRO A 204 3.46 12.42 6.33
N VAL A 205 3.16 12.22 5.05
CA VAL A 205 4.15 12.02 3.98
C VAL A 205 5.06 13.25 3.81
N ALA A 206 4.49 14.46 3.91
CA ALA A 206 5.29 15.68 3.82
C ALA A 206 6.30 15.83 4.97
N SER A 207 5.95 15.34 6.17
CA SER A 207 6.88 15.29 7.31
C SER A 207 8.05 14.35 7.04
N VAL A 208 7.77 13.20 6.41
CA VAL A 208 8.84 12.28 5.96
C VAL A 208 9.78 12.98 4.98
N TYR A 209 9.26 13.73 4.02
CA TYR A 209 10.08 14.47 3.04
C TYR A 209 10.99 15.50 3.68
N LEU A 210 10.56 16.13 4.78
CA LEU A 210 11.38 17.09 5.52
C LEU A 210 12.62 16.44 6.14
N ASP A 211 12.44 15.26 6.74
CA ASP A 211 13.43 14.66 7.61
C ASP A 211 14.18 13.46 6.98
N TYR A 212 13.73 12.98 5.81
CA TYR A 212 14.40 11.87 5.16
C TYR A 212 15.77 12.24 4.63
N ILE A 213 16.78 11.55 5.12
CA ILE A 213 18.16 11.61 4.64
C ILE A 213 18.53 10.23 4.11
N ARG A 214 19.05 10.19 2.90
CA ARG A 214 19.58 8.95 2.32
C ARG A 214 20.76 8.48 3.17
N ASP A 215 20.80 7.23 3.50
CA ASP A 215 21.83 6.59 4.35
C ASP A 215 21.73 6.92 5.87
N ASP A 216 20.79 7.77 6.31
CA ASP A 216 20.46 7.96 7.73
C ASP A 216 18.94 8.06 7.93
N GLU A 217 18.34 6.93 8.20
CA GLU A 217 16.89 6.79 8.33
C GLU A 217 16.37 7.01 9.75
N SER A 218 17.28 7.30 10.70
CA SER A 218 16.94 7.43 12.11
C SER A 218 15.87 8.49 12.39
N HIS A 219 15.88 9.57 11.61
CA HIS A 219 14.94 10.69 11.74
C HIS A 219 13.50 10.34 11.34
N VAL A 220 13.34 9.44 10.37
CA VAL A 220 12.00 9.01 9.90
C VAL A 220 11.48 7.85 10.73
N ARG A 221 12.37 7.04 11.30
CA ARG A 221 12.00 5.86 12.09
C ARG A 221 11.12 6.19 13.29
N ASP A 222 11.43 7.23 14.03
CA ASP A 222 10.63 7.69 15.18
C ASP A 222 9.19 8.05 14.76
N LEU A 223 9.04 8.67 13.60
CA LEU A 223 7.72 8.96 13.03
C LEU A 223 6.97 7.68 12.64
N ASP A 224 7.63 6.75 11.97
CA ASP A 224 7.04 5.46 11.61
C ASP A 224 6.58 4.69 12.85
N GLU A 225 7.41 4.61 13.90
CA GLU A 225 7.07 3.96 15.16
C GLU A 225 5.83 4.58 15.82
N LYS A 226 5.75 5.90 15.88
CA LYS A 226 4.58 6.63 16.41
C LYS A 226 3.31 6.39 15.58
N MET A 227 3.45 6.32 14.26
CA MET A 227 2.29 5.98 13.40
C MET A 227 1.81 4.56 13.64
N VAL A 228 2.72 3.60 13.81
CA VAL A 228 2.37 2.22 14.16
C VAL A 228 1.69 2.15 15.53
N GLU A 229 2.16 2.88 16.53
CA GLU A 229 1.53 3.00 17.84
C GLU A 229 0.09 3.55 17.72
N LEU A 230 -0.10 4.61 16.93
CA LEU A 230 -1.42 5.17 16.67
C LEU A 230 -2.36 4.16 15.99
N TYR A 231 -1.89 3.44 14.95
CA TYR A 231 -2.71 2.44 14.27
C TYR A 231 -3.10 1.29 15.19
N ASN A 232 -2.17 0.84 16.04
CA ASN A 232 -2.45 -0.18 17.04
C ASN A 232 -3.48 0.31 18.07
N ALA A 233 -3.30 1.52 18.61
CA ALA A 233 -4.23 2.10 19.57
C ALA A 233 -5.65 2.23 18.99
N LEU A 234 -5.80 2.69 17.75
CA LEU A 234 -7.10 2.76 17.10
C LEU A 234 -7.74 1.37 16.94
N THR A 235 -6.94 0.40 16.54
CA THR A 235 -7.40 -0.99 16.34
C THR A 235 -7.79 -1.63 17.67
N ASP A 236 -6.99 -1.47 18.72
CA ASP A 236 -7.24 -2.04 20.06
C ASP A 236 -8.50 -1.46 20.70
N HIS A 237 -8.85 -0.21 20.36
CA HIS A 237 -10.08 0.43 20.81
C HIS A 237 -11.27 0.25 19.85
N ALA A 238 -11.13 -0.65 18.86
CA ALA A 238 -12.15 -0.91 17.82
C ALA A 238 -12.62 0.36 17.07
N ILE A 239 -11.74 1.34 16.91
CA ILE A 239 -12.00 2.54 16.12
C ILE A 239 -11.62 2.24 14.66
N THR A 240 -12.64 2.23 13.78
CA THR A 240 -12.40 2.10 12.34
C THR A 240 -11.89 3.42 11.77
N TYR A 241 -10.87 3.35 10.94
CA TYR A 241 -10.27 4.54 10.33
C TYR A 241 -9.84 4.27 8.88
N HIS A 242 -9.81 5.34 8.09
CA HIS A 242 -9.09 5.39 6.82
C HIS A 242 -7.84 6.24 6.96
N LEU A 243 -6.89 6.00 6.07
CA LEU A 243 -5.74 6.88 5.88
C LEU A 243 -6.04 7.85 4.75
N ALA A 244 -5.51 9.06 4.86
CA ALA A 244 -5.59 10.06 3.81
C ALA A 244 -4.19 10.58 3.48
N ASP A 245 -3.77 10.36 2.25
CA ASP A 245 -2.53 10.91 1.71
C ASP A 245 -2.70 12.39 1.34
N GLU A 246 -1.73 13.20 1.66
CA GLU A 246 -1.80 14.66 1.46
C GLU A 246 -1.98 15.05 -0.01
N SER A 247 -1.40 14.30 -0.94
CA SER A 247 -1.55 14.57 -2.38
C SER A 247 -2.95 14.17 -2.90
N ILE A 248 -3.53 13.08 -2.37
CA ILE A 248 -4.93 12.70 -2.63
C ILE A 248 -5.88 13.74 -2.03
N LEU A 249 -5.59 14.21 -0.81
CA LEU A 249 -6.37 15.27 -0.17
C LEU A 249 -6.39 16.55 -1.01
N SER A 250 -5.27 16.94 -1.59
CA SER A 250 -5.20 18.16 -2.42
C SER A 250 -6.10 18.10 -3.65
N ARG A 251 -6.38 16.91 -4.17
CA ARG A 251 -7.23 16.70 -5.37
C ARG A 251 -8.67 16.34 -5.04
N HIS A 252 -8.89 15.57 -4.00
CA HIS A 252 -10.18 14.95 -3.70
C HIS A 252 -10.73 15.31 -2.32
N GLY A 253 -9.98 16.10 -1.51
CA GLY A 253 -10.36 16.53 -0.17
C GLY A 253 -11.20 17.81 -0.19
N LYS A 254 -12.20 17.88 0.68
CA LYS A 254 -12.98 19.10 0.94
C LYS A 254 -13.67 19.03 2.30
N VAL A 255 -14.13 20.18 2.77
CA VAL A 255 -15.08 20.25 3.89
C VAL A 255 -16.47 20.55 3.34
N GLU A 256 -17.44 19.72 3.67
CA GLU A 256 -18.82 19.86 3.19
C GLU A 256 -19.81 19.50 4.29
N ASN A 257 -20.72 20.42 4.62
CA ASN A 257 -21.75 20.24 5.66
C ASN A 257 -21.18 19.80 7.03
N GLY A 258 -20.05 20.42 7.44
CA GLY A 258 -19.39 20.12 8.71
C GLY A 258 -18.67 18.77 8.77
N LYS A 259 -18.49 18.10 7.62
CA LYS A 259 -17.78 16.84 7.51
C LYS A 259 -16.52 17.01 6.67
N PHE A 260 -15.49 16.27 7.02
CA PHE A 260 -14.32 16.11 6.16
C PHE A 260 -14.62 15.04 5.09
N VAL A 261 -14.44 15.38 3.83
CA VAL A 261 -14.81 14.53 2.71
C VAL A 261 -13.56 14.24 1.89
N VAL A 262 -13.33 12.97 1.54
CA VAL A 262 -12.30 12.56 0.58
C VAL A 262 -12.97 11.66 -0.45
N GLY A 263 -13.06 12.13 -1.68
CA GLY A 263 -13.77 11.42 -2.75
C GLY A 263 -15.23 11.07 -2.37
N GLN A 264 -15.52 9.78 -2.20
CA GLN A 264 -16.85 9.28 -1.82
C GLN A 264 -17.05 9.13 -0.30
N CYS A 265 -15.98 9.21 0.50
CA CYS A 265 -16.01 8.98 1.94
C CYS A 265 -16.21 10.28 2.72
N ARG A 266 -16.93 10.16 3.85
CA ARG A 266 -17.27 11.29 4.73
C ARG A 266 -16.89 10.95 6.16
N TYR A 267 -16.15 11.82 6.82
CA TYR A 267 -15.59 11.60 8.15
C TYR A 267 -16.09 12.66 9.13
N ASN A 268 -16.29 12.25 10.38
CA ASN A 268 -16.62 13.13 11.49
C ASN A 268 -15.39 13.57 12.26
N SER A 269 -14.33 12.77 12.23
CA SER A 269 -13.09 12.99 13.00
C SER A 269 -11.90 12.94 12.08
N VAL A 270 -10.94 13.82 12.32
CA VAL A 270 -9.65 13.90 11.64
C VAL A 270 -8.55 13.83 12.70
N ILE A 271 -7.58 12.96 12.52
CA ILE A 271 -6.40 12.79 13.38
C ILE A 271 -5.16 13.08 12.56
#